data_df7aadcc371280f255447cd0ae9d4b29
#
_entry.id   df7aadcc371280f255447cd0ae9d4b29
#
_cell.length_a   1.000
_cell.length_b   1.000
_cell.length_c   1.000
_cell.angle_alpha   90.00
_cell.angle_beta   90.00
_cell.angle_gamma   90.00
#
_symmetry.space_group_name_H-M   'P 1'
#
loop_
_entity.id
_entity.type
_entity.pdbx_description
1 polymer ?
#
loop_
_entity_poly.entity_id
_entity_poly.type
_entity_poly.pdbx_seq_one_letter_code
_entity_poly.pdbx_strand_id
1 'polypeptide(L)'
;LSALHEPHTQKGSTRCIIHPVCKQPVRRNTVTEYAADMNVLLTYYKCRDDWEDEKKVTALGYSKVLQGKVKKLDQKYPDKSRRIQKLLSELSEMEKSGEKDIDKMAGCFGKIMEEIFAWKQDVWEDTLRRMGFFLGKFIYLLDAYDDVEEDIKNKNYNPFSEQYIIEGFDEQVRRILIMMMAQTCREFEKLPIIKYTDILRNILYSGVWC
;
A
#
# COMPACT_ATOMS: atom_id res chain seq x y z
N LEU A 1 -8.12 0.77 -10.81
CA LEU A 1 -9.53 0.39 -10.60
C LEU A 1 -10.50 1.32 -11.35
N SER A 2 -10.45 2.66 -11.15
CA SER A 2 -11.37 3.58 -11.85
C SER A 2 -11.28 3.53 -13.38
N ALA A 3 -10.08 3.39 -13.93
CA ALA A 3 -9.89 3.29 -15.38
C ALA A 3 -10.39 1.96 -15.97
N LEU A 4 -10.39 0.90 -15.17
CA LEU A 4 -10.89 -0.42 -15.58
C LEU A 4 -12.41 -0.51 -15.54
N HIS A 5 -13.03 -0.01 -14.46
CA HIS A 5 -14.47 -0.18 -14.20
C HIS A 5 -15.34 1.00 -14.62
N GLU A 6 -14.71 2.11 -15.00
CA GLU A 6 -15.35 3.36 -15.46
C GLU A 6 -16.62 3.76 -14.67
N PRO A 7 -16.58 3.82 -13.33
CA PRO A 7 -17.77 4.13 -12.55
C PRO A 7 -18.24 5.56 -12.81
N HIS A 8 -19.55 5.78 -12.67
CA HIS A 8 -20.11 7.13 -12.77
C HIS A 8 -19.43 8.07 -11.78
N THR A 9 -18.89 9.18 -12.31
CA THR A 9 -18.11 10.14 -11.53
C THR A 9 -18.89 11.43 -11.32
N GLN A 10 -19.15 11.76 -10.06
CA GLN A 10 -19.74 13.02 -9.64
C GLN A 10 -18.65 14.10 -9.53
N LYS A 11 -18.92 15.26 -10.10
CA LYS A 11 -18.08 16.46 -9.93
C LYS A 11 -18.62 17.31 -8.80
N GLY A 12 -17.76 17.79 -7.94
CA GLY A 12 -18.11 18.66 -6.81
C GLY A 12 -16.98 19.59 -6.45
N SER A 13 -17.14 20.32 -5.36
CA SER A 13 -16.08 21.12 -4.77
C SER A 13 -16.07 20.94 -3.25
N THR A 14 -14.90 20.90 -2.66
CA THR A 14 -14.74 20.84 -1.20
C THR A 14 -13.66 21.80 -0.72
N ARG A 15 -13.73 22.19 0.55
CA ARG A 15 -12.66 22.95 1.19
C ARG A 15 -11.67 21.99 1.82
N CYS A 16 -10.39 22.18 1.52
CA CYS A 16 -9.32 21.42 2.16
C CYS A 16 -9.12 21.97 3.59
N ILE A 17 -8.85 21.09 4.56
CA ILE A 17 -8.54 21.50 5.94
C ILE A 17 -7.31 22.41 5.98
N ILE A 18 -6.31 22.14 5.12
CA ILE A 18 -5.07 22.92 5.04
C ILE A 18 -5.28 24.24 4.28
N HIS A 19 -6.24 24.28 3.34
CA HIS A 19 -6.56 25.47 2.52
C HIS A 19 -8.06 25.80 2.62
N PRO A 20 -8.54 26.28 3.78
CA PRO A 20 -9.98 26.44 4.04
C PRO A 20 -10.63 27.59 3.25
N VAL A 21 -9.84 28.50 2.69
CA VAL A 21 -10.35 29.66 1.96
C VAL A 21 -10.79 29.29 0.55
N CYS A 22 -10.07 28.42 -0.13
CA CYS A 22 -10.32 28.05 -1.53
C CYS A 22 -11.07 26.72 -1.64
N LYS A 23 -12.17 26.69 -2.42
CA LYS A 23 -12.82 25.44 -2.80
C LYS A 23 -11.98 24.77 -3.89
N GLN A 24 -11.63 23.51 -3.66
CA GLN A 24 -10.93 22.67 -4.64
C GLN A 24 -11.93 21.78 -5.39
N PRO A 25 -11.81 21.65 -6.72
CA PRO A 25 -12.64 20.73 -7.48
C PRO A 25 -12.34 19.30 -7.08
N VAL A 26 -13.38 18.52 -6.83
CA VAL A 26 -13.25 17.10 -6.48
C VAL A 26 -14.07 16.23 -7.42
N ARG A 27 -13.56 15.04 -7.67
CA ARG A 27 -14.27 13.99 -8.39
C ARG A 27 -14.46 12.81 -7.45
N ARG A 28 -15.69 12.33 -7.33
CA ARG A 28 -16.05 11.18 -6.48
C ARG A 28 -16.72 10.10 -7.30
N ASN A 29 -16.31 8.89 -7.05
CA ASN A 29 -16.96 7.69 -7.57
C ASN A 29 -16.75 6.54 -6.57
N THR A 30 -17.40 5.42 -6.79
CA THR A 30 -17.34 4.26 -5.88
C THR A 30 -15.91 3.75 -5.65
N VAL A 31 -15.03 3.83 -6.64
CA VAL A 31 -13.64 3.41 -6.52
C VAL A 31 -12.81 4.40 -5.71
N THR A 32 -13.02 5.71 -5.89
CA THR A 32 -12.31 6.73 -5.09
C THR A 32 -12.76 6.71 -3.62
N GLU A 33 -14.03 6.40 -3.36
CA GLU A 33 -14.53 6.19 -2.01
C GLU A 33 -13.93 4.93 -1.39
N TYR A 34 -13.89 3.82 -2.12
CA TYR A 34 -13.25 2.59 -1.69
C TYR A 34 -11.75 2.81 -1.37
N ALA A 35 -11.01 3.50 -2.24
CA ALA A 35 -9.59 3.80 -2.00
C ALA A 35 -9.40 4.65 -0.73
N ALA A 36 -10.27 5.63 -0.49
CA ALA A 36 -10.25 6.42 0.74
C ALA A 36 -10.57 5.57 1.98
N ASP A 37 -11.52 4.64 1.87
CA ASP A 37 -11.85 3.70 2.95
C ASP A 37 -10.66 2.80 3.29
N MET A 38 -9.96 2.25 2.29
CA MET A 38 -8.77 1.41 2.49
C MET A 38 -7.61 2.20 3.13
N ASN A 39 -7.37 3.44 2.67
CA ASN A 39 -6.37 4.30 3.29
C ASN A 39 -6.67 4.57 4.79
N VAL A 40 -7.94 4.79 5.14
CA VAL A 40 -8.33 4.98 6.55
C VAL A 40 -8.08 3.72 7.37
N LEU A 41 -8.40 2.54 6.83
CA LEU A 41 -8.14 1.26 7.51
C LEU A 41 -6.64 1.04 7.74
N LEU A 42 -5.82 1.18 6.70
CA LEU A 42 -4.37 1.02 6.79
C LEU A 42 -3.75 1.99 7.79
N THR A 43 -4.08 3.28 7.68
CA THR A 43 -3.57 4.32 8.59
C THR A 43 -3.95 4.04 10.04
N TYR A 44 -5.19 3.63 10.28
CA TYR A 44 -5.66 3.33 11.64
C TYR A 44 -4.91 2.16 12.25
N TYR A 45 -4.81 1.03 11.53
CA TYR A 45 -4.17 -0.16 12.06
C TYR A 45 -2.67 0.06 12.24
N LYS A 46 -1.99 0.78 11.32
CA LYS A 46 -0.59 1.18 11.51
C LYS A 46 -0.41 2.07 12.74
N CYS A 47 -1.22 3.12 12.89
CA CYS A 47 -1.14 4.00 14.08
C CYS A 47 -1.42 3.25 15.39
N ARG A 48 -2.29 2.24 15.37
CA ARG A 48 -2.55 1.42 16.55
C ARG A 48 -1.36 0.56 16.90
N ASP A 49 -0.71 -0.04 15.92
CA ASP A 49 0.49 -0.84 16.10
C ASP A 49 1.66 0.01 16.64
N ASP A 50 1.93 1.16 16.02
CA ASP A 50 2.92 2.14 16.50
C ASP A 50 2.66 2.59 17.94
N TRP A 51 1.39 2.73 18.35
CA TRP A 51 1.05 3.05 19.74
C TRP A 51 1.28 1.88 20.69
N GLU A 52 0.92 0.67 20.29
CA GLU A 52 1.11 -0.53 21.12
C GLU A 52 2.60 -0.78 21.35
N ASP A 53 3.45 -0.53 20.37
CA ASP A 53 4.88 -0.79 20.39
C ASP A 53 5.71 0.36 20.97
N GLU A 54 5.60 1.55 20.40
CA GLU A 54 6.49 2.67 20.71
C GLU A 54 5.85 3.73 21.63
N LYS A 55 4.57 3.56 22.00
CA LYS A 55 3.80 4.52 22.80
C LYS A 55 3.79 5.94 22.22
N LYS A 56 3.90 6.08 20.91
CA LYS A 56 3.88 7.37 20.22
C LYS A 56 2.52 8.07 20.45
N VAL A 57 2.52 9.16 21.23
CA VAL A 57 1.30 9.91 21.59
C VAL A 57 0.56 10.46 20.37
N THR A 58 1.29 10.83 19.32
CA THR A 58 0.72 11.28 18.04
C THR A 58 -0.08 10.17 17.36
N ALA A 59 0.41 8.94 17.37
CA ALA A 59 -0.28 7.77 16.81
C ALA A 59 -1.59 7.48 17.57
N LEU A 60 -1.60 7.62 18.91
CA LEU A 60 -2.81 7.51 19.72
C LEU A 60 -3.85 8.58 19.35
N GLY A 61 -3.42 9.83 19.13
CA GLY A 61 -4.30 10.93 18.72
C GLY A 61 -5.00 10.63 17.40
N TYR A 62 -4.25 10.22 16.38
CA TYR A 62 -4.79 9.85 15.06
C TYR A 62 -5.71 8.63 15.13
N SER A 63 -5.34 7.59 15.87
CA SER A 63 -6.18 6.39 16.01
C SER A 63 -7.52 6.71 16.66
N LYS A 64 -7.58 7.56 17.69
CA LYS A 64 -8.83 7.99 18.32
C LYS A 64 -9.75 8.74 17.36
N VAL A 65 -9.19 9.63 16.52
CA VAL A 65 -9.97 10.38 15.52
C VAL A 65 -10.56 9.44 14.46
N LEU A 66 -9.80 8.42 14.04
CA LEU A 66 -10.22 7.48 13.02
C LEU A 66 -11.13 6.36 13.53
N GLN A 67 -11.11 6.05 14.83
CA GLN A 67 -11.82 4.91 15.42
C GLN A 67 -13.31 4.84 15.08
N GLY A 68 -14.01 5.98 15.14
CA GLY A 68 -15.43 6.03 14.82
C GLY A 68 -15.73 5.71 13.34
N LYS A 69 -14.81 6.07 12.44
CA LYS A 69 -14.92 5.80 11.02
C LYS A 69 -14.57 4.33 10.72
N VAL A 70 -13.53 3.81 11.35
CA VAL A 70 -13.09 2.41 11.18
C VAL A 70 -14.17 1.43 11.61
N LYS A 71 -14.88 1.66 12.73
CA LYS A 71 -16.01 0.82 13.12
C LYS A 71 -17.09 0.68 12.02
N LYS A 72 -17.33 1.74 11.26
CA LYS A 72 -18.27 1.71 10.11
C LYS A 72 -17.67 0.93 8.93
N LEU A 73 -16.36 1.07 8.71
CA LEU A 73 -15.66 0.35 7.65
C LEU A 73 -15.55 -1.14 7.94
N ASP A 74 -15.35 -1.54 9.20
CA ASP A 74 -15.38 -2.94 9.64
C ASP A 74 -16.75 -3.59 9.37
N GLN A 75 -17.84 -2.83 9.52
CA GLN A 75 -19.17 -3.31 9.15
C GLN A 75 -19.39 -3.35 7.64
N LYS A 76 -18.79 -2.41 6.89
CA LYS A 76 -18.90 -2.32 5.42
C LYS A 76 -18.06 -3.39 4.71
N TYR A 77 -16.89 -3.72 5.26
CA TYR A 77 -15.91 -4.65 4.67
C TYR A 77 -15.41 -5.69 5.70
N PRO A 78 -16.27 -6.50 6.33
CA PRO A 78 -15.90 -7.28 7.52
C PRO A 78 -14.77 -8.27 7.27
N ASP A 79 -14.81 -9.01 6.18
CA ASP A 79 -13.78 -10.00 5.87
C ASP A 79 -12.47 -9.37 5.43
N LYS A 80 -12.54 -8.32 4.62
CA LYS A 80 -11.38 -7.58 4.13
C LYS A 80 -10.65 -6.89 5.28
N SER A 81 -11.38 -6.19 6.14
CA SER A 81 -10.83 -5.51 7.31
C SER A 81 -10.12 -6.50 8.23
N ARG A 82 -10.74 -7.65 8.51
CA ARG A 82 -10.16 -8.71 9.34
C ARG A 82 -8.88 -9.28 8.72
N ARG A 83 -8.87 -9.53 7.40
CA ARG A 83 -7.68 -10.05 6.70
C ARG A 83 -6.54 -9.05 6.71
N ILE A 84 -6.81 -7.78 6.39
CA ILE A 84 -5.81 -6.71 6.42
C ILE A 84 -5.23 -6.56 7.84
N GLN A 85 -6.09 -6.52 8.87
CA GLN A 85 -5.64 -6.42 10.25
C GLN A 85 -4.73 -7.59 10.65
N LYS A 86 -5.12 -8.82 10.29
CA LYS A 86 -4.32 -10.02 10.58
C LYS A 86 -2.95 -9.94 9.90
N LEU A 87 -2.89 -9.57 8.62
CA LEU A 87 -1.64 -9.46 7.86
C LEU A 87 -0.73 -8.35 8.39
N LEU A 88 -1.29 -7.22 8.82
CA LEU A 88 -0.51 -6.15 9.46
C LEU A 88 0.08 -6.62 10.80
N SER A 89 -0.69 -7.36 11.61
CA SER A 89 -0.18 -7.95 12.86
C SER A 89 0.92 -8.99 12.58
N GLU A 90 0.75 -9.85 11.58
CA GLU A 90 1.77 -10.82 11.17
C GLU A 90 3.06 -10.11 10.70
N LEU A 91 2.95 -9.01 9.94
CA LEU A 91 4.08 -8.22 9.49
C LEU A 91 4.84 -7.63 10.68
N SER A 92 4.14 -6.97 11.60
CA SER A 92 4.73 -6.39 12.81
C SER A 92 5.41 -7.44 13.70
N GLU A 93 4.80 -8.61 13.87
CA GLU A 93 5.42 -9.72 14.63
C GLU A 93 6.72 -10.22 13.97
N MET A 94 6.77 -10.31 12.65
CA MET A 94 7.97 -10.67 11.92
C MET A 94 9.06 -9.60 12.05
N GLU A 95 8.72 -8.31 11.97
CA GLU A 95 9.65 -7.19 12.20
C GLU A 95 10.24 -7.24 13.62
N LYS A 96 9.40 -7.41 14.63
CA LYS A 96 9.82 -7.55 16.04
C LYS A 96 10.70 -8.77 16.30
N SER A 97 10.46 -9.88 15.60
CA SER A 97 11.29 -11.08 15.71
C SER A 97 12.61 -11.01 14.92
N GLY A 98 12.81 -9.93 14.14
CA GLY A 98 13.99 -9.76 13.30
C GLY A 98 14.04 -10.76 12.14
N GLU A 99 12.89 -11.02 11.50
CA GLU A 99 12.80 -11.93 10.34
C GLU A 99 13.77 -11.48 9.23
N LYS A 100 14.54 -12.40 8.71
CA LYS A 100 15.61 -12.14 7.72
C LYS A 100 15.22 -12.54 6.30
N ASP A 101 14.15 -13.28 6.15
CA ASP A 101 13.63 -13.67 4.84
C ASP A 101 12.91 -12.50 4.18
N ILE A 102 13.63 -11.81 3.30
CA ILE A 102 13.14 -10.65 2.54
C ILE A 102 11.90 -10.99 1.73
N ASP A 103 11.85 -12.19 1.13
CA ASP A 103 10.71 -12.61 0.30
C ASP A 103 9.47 -12.82 1.16
N LYS A 104 9.61 -13.38 2.34
CA LYS A 104 8.54 -13.57 3.31
C LYS A 104 7.98 -12.25 3.81
N MET A 105 8.86 -11.28 4.14
CA MET A 105 8.47 -9.94 4.58
C MET A 105 7.71 -9.20 3.48
N ALA A 106 8.32 -9.07 2.30
CA ALA A 106 7.69 -8.45 1.14
C ALA A 106 6.41 -9.17 0.73
N GLY A 107 6.36 -10.50 0.82
CA GLY A 107 5.19 -11.31 0.54
C GLY A 107 4.03 -11.04 1.48
N CYS A 108 4.28 -10.76 2.77
CA CYS A 108 3.24 -10.39 3.72
C CYS A 108 2.59 -9.05 3.34
N PHE A 109 3.39 -8.02 3.05
CA PHE A 109 2.88 -6.73 2.57
C PHE A 109 2.21 -6.85 1.19
N GLY A 110 2.74 -7.69 0.32
CA GLY A 110 2.12 -8.05 -0.96
C GLY A 110 0.69 -8.57 -0.79
N LYS A 111 0.44 -9.45 0.19
CA LYS A 111 -0.92 -9.95 0.50
C LYS A 111 -1.86 -8.87 1.00
N ILE A 112 -1.38 -7.86 1.72
CA ILE A 112 -2.19 -6.71 2.11
C ILE A 112 -2.65 -5.95 0.86
N MET A 113 -1.72 -5.66 -0.05
CA MET A 113 -2.05 -4.96 -1.30
C MET A 113 -2.92 -5.81 -2.24
N GLU A 114 -2.74 -7.13 -2.25
CA GLU A 114 -3.64 -8.08 -2.93
C GLU A 114 -5.09 -7.90 -2.48
N GLU A 115 -5.35 -7.85 -1.18
CA GLU A 115 -6.69 -7.63 -0.63
C GLU A 115 -7.26 -6.26 -0.99
N ILE A 116 -6.42 -5.22 -1.03
CA ILE A 116 -6.83 -3.86 -1.40
C ILE A 116 -7.20 -3.79 -2.89
N PHE A 117 -6.45 -4.44 -3.77
CA PHE A 117 -6.72 -4.42 -5.20
C PHE A 117 -7.97 -5.22 -5.59
N ALA A 118 -8.32 -6.24 -4.84
CA ALA A 118 -9.54 -7.02 -5.01
C ALA A 118 -10.77 -6.27 -4.47
N TRP A 119 -11.17 -5.15 -5.11
CA TRP A 119 -12.24 -4.29 -4.60
C TRP A 119 -13.65 -4.87 -4.81
N LYS A 120 -13.84 -5.74 -5.80
CA LYS A 120 -15.08 -6.49 -6.03
C LYS A 120 -14.80 -7.83 -6.69
N GLN A 121 -15.71 -8.76 -6.55
CA GLN A 121 -15.66 -10.07 -7.20
C GLN A 121 -16.16 -9.97 -8.64
N ASP A 122 -15.25 -10.01 -9.59
CA ASP A 122 -15.52 -10.04 -11.02
C ASP A 122 -14.43 -10.82 -11.78
N VAL A 123 -14.54 -10.88 -13.09
CA VAL A 123 -13.58 -11.60 -13.97
C VAL A 123 -12.15 -11.09 -13.90
N TRP A 124 -11.92 -9.90 -13.33
CA TRP A 124 -10.62 -9.26 -13.20
C TRP A 124 -10.02 -9.42 -11.80
N GLU A 125 -10.76 -9.99 -10.84
CA GLU A 125 -10.34 -10.09 -9.45
C GLU A 125 -8.96 -10.75 -9.33
N ASP A 126 -8.76 -11.92 -9.96
CA ASP A 126 -7.50 -12.65 -9.86
C ASP A 126 -6.32 -11.89 -10.46
N THR A 127 -6.55 -11.16 -11.57
CA THR A 127 -5.52 -10.33 -12.20
C THR A 127 -5.17 -9.13 -11.32
N LEU A 128 -6.18 -8.48 -10.73
CA LEU A 128 -6.00 -7.37 -9.80
C LEU A 128 -5.31 -7.82 -8.51
N ARG A 129 -5.65 -8.99 -7.97
CA ARG A 129 -4.97 -9.58 -6.81
C ARG A 129 -3.49 -9.76 -7.08
N ARG A 130 -3.13 -10.44 -8.19
CA ARG A 130 -1.72 -10.64 -8.56
C ARG A 130 -0.98 -9.32 -8.79
N MET A 131 -1.63 -8.37 -9.49
CA MET A 131 -1.06 -7.03 -9.68
C MET A 131 -0.80 -6.34 -8.34
N GLY A 132 -1.77 -6.36 -7.43
CA GLY A 132 -1.64 -5.81 -6.08
C GLY A 132 -0.53 -6.48 -5.29
N PHE A 133 -0.43 -7.81 -5.34
CA PHE A 133 0.61 -8.57 -4.65
C PHE A 133 2.03 -8.16 -5.06
N PHE A 134 2.32 -8.12 -6.36
CA PHE A 134 3.66 -7.77 -6.83
C PHE A 134 3.97 -6.28 -6.64
N LEU A 135 2.98 -5.40 -6.82
CA LEU A 135 3.14 -3.98 -6.52
C LEU A 135 3.39 -3.74 -5.02
N GLY A 136 2.71 -4.49 -4.16
CA GLY A 136 2.96 -4.43 -2.71
C GLY A 136 4.37 -4.88 -2.35
N LYS A 137 4.85 -5.99 -2.91
CA LYS A 137 6.24 -6.42 -2.72
C LYS A 137 7.24 -5.36 -3.18
N PHE A 138 6.99 -4.74 -4.35
CA PHE A 138 7.82 -3.66 -4.86
C PHE A 138 7.87 -2.47 -3.88
N ILE A 139 6.71 -2.00 -3.41
CA ILE A 139 6.63 -0.84 -2.50
C ILE A 139 7.37 -1.13 -1.20
N TYR A 140 7.14 -2.30 -0.59
CA TYR A 140 7.80 -2.67 0.67
C TYR A 140 9.33 -2.73 0.53
N LEU A 141 9.82 -3.34 -0.56
CA LEU A 141 11.25 -3.48 -0.80
C LEU A 141 11.92 -2.16 -1.17
N LEU A 142 11.22 -1.29 -1.91
CA LEU A 142 11.74 0.04 -2.24
C LEU A 142 11.87 0.90 -0.99
N ASP A 143 10.84 0.94 -0.16
CA ASP A 143 10.84 1.67 1.13
C ASP A 143 11.97 1.17 2.04
N ALA A 144 12.09 -0.16 2.20
CA ALA A 144 13.17 -0.75 2.98
C ALA A 144 14.58 -0.45 2.41
N TYR A 145 14.72 -0.34 1.10
CA TYR A 145 15.99 0.02 0.47
C TYR A 145 16.34 1.50 0.70
N ASP A 146 15.36 2.38 0.55
CA ASP A 146 15.57 3.82 0.73
C ASP A 146 15.92 4.16 2.19
N ASP A 147 15.37 3.42 3.16
CA ASP A 147 15.52 3.67 4.59
C ASP A 147 16.69 2.88 5.24
N VAL A 148 17.38 1.98 4.51
CA VAL A 148 18.33 1.01 5.10
C VAL A 148 19.45 1.65 5.92
N GLU A 149 20.04 2.75 5.45
CA GLU A 149 21.14 3.44 6.15
C GLU A 149 20.64 4.08 7.46
N GLU A 150 19.48 4.73 7.39
CA GLU A 150 18.89 5.40 8.55
C GLU A 150 18.42 4.39 9.60
N ASP A 151 17.81 3.30 9.17
CA ASP A 151 17.36 2.22 10.04
C ASP A 151 18.51 1.53 10.78
N ILE A 152 19.61 1.20 10.07
CA ILE A 152 20.81 0.64 10.70
C ILE A 152 21.39 1.60 11.72
N LYS A 153 21.49 2.88 11.39
CA LYS A 153 21.99 3.92 12.30
C LYS A 153 21.15 4.07 13.55
N ASN A 154 19.83 4.00 13.40
CA ASN A 154 18.87 4.15 14.49
C ASN A 154 18.59 2.82 15.24
N LYS A 155 19.17 1.70 14.78
CA LYS A 155 18.94 0.35 15.28
C LYS A 155 17.47 -0.10 15.13
N ASN A 156 16.82 0.39 14.10
CA ASN A 156 15.51 -0.05 13.69
C ASN A 156 15.64 -1.36 12.88
N TYR A 157 14.52 -2.09 12.78
CA TYR A 157 14.44 -3.24 11.90
C TYR A 157 14.47 -2.79 10.44
N ASN A 158 15.29 -3.45 9.63
CA ASN A 158 15.22 -3.37 8.18
C ASN A 158 15.61 -4.73 7.60
N PRO A 159 14.82 -5.31 6.66
CA PRO A 159 15.08 -6.65 6.12
C PRO A 159 16.38 -6.74 5.32
N PHE A 160 16.96 -5.61 4.88
CA PHE A 160 18.23 -5.55 4.16
C PHE A 160 19.45 -5.35 5.04
N SER A 161 19.30 -5.22 6.36
CA SER A 161 20.40 -4.87 7.28
C SER A 161 21.65 -5.77 7.13
N GLU A 162 21.47 -7.07 6.86
CA GLU A 162 22.59 -8.00 6.69
C GLU A 162 23.18 -7.94 5.27
N GLN A 163 22.37 -7.65 4.25
CA GLN A 163 22.80 -7.62 2.86
C GLN A 163 23.44 -6.27 2.48
N TYR A 164 23.13 -5.20 3.19
CA TYR A 164 23.60 -3.84 2.90
C TYR A 164 25.13 -3.72 2.84
N ILE A 165 25.85 -4.52 3.63
CA ILE A 165 27.33 -4.52 3.68
C ILE A 165 27.97 -5.40 2.60
N ILE A 166 27.18 -6.12 1.79
CA ILE A 166 27.69 -7.05 0.77
C ILE A 166 27.96 -6.28 -0.52
N GLU A 167 29.12 -6.53 -1.14
CA GLU A 167 29.46 -5.95 -2.45
C GLU A 167 28.41 -6.31 -3.50
N GLY A 168 27.95 -5.32 -4.26
CA GLY A 168 26.89 -5.48 -5.26
C GLY A 168 25.46 -5.46 -4.72
N PHE A 169 25.24 -5.00 -3.48
CA PHE A 169 23.93 -4.89 -2.86
C PHE A 169 22.94 -4.08 -3.71
N ASP A 170 23.31 -2.88 -4.16
CA ASP A 170 22.42 -2.03 -4.96
C ASP A 170 21.96 -2.70 -6.25
N GLU A 171 22.88 -3.38 -6.93
CA GLU A 171 22.56 -4.09 -8.17
C GLU A 171 21.65 -5.31 -7.91
N GLN A 172 21.81 -5.97 -6.76
CA GLN A 172 20.95 -7.07 -6.36
C GLN A 172 19.54 -6.59 -6.06
N VAL A 173 19.40 -5.52 -5.25
CA VAL A 173 18.09 -4.92 -4.91
C VAL A 173 17.41 -4.41 -6.18
N ARG A 174 18.13 -3.69 -7.04
CA ARG A 174 17.61 -3.21 -8.33
C ARG A 174 17.02 -4.34 -9.17
N ARG A 175 17.70 -5.48 -9.27
CA ARG A 175 17.18 -6.65 -10.02
C ARG A 175 15.90 -7.19 -9.41
N ILE A 176 15.82 -7.26 -8.09
CA ILE A 176 14.59 -7.71 -7.38
C ILE A 176 13.44 -6.73 -7.66
N LEU A 177 13.67 -5.43 -7.52
CA LEU A 177 12.66 -4.40 -7.78
C LEU A 177 12.17 -4.44 -9.25
N ILE A 178 13.08 -4.56 -10.22
CA ILE A 178 12.73 -4.72 -11.64
C ILE A 178 11.85 -5.96 -11.86
N MET A 179 12.18 -7.08 -11.21
CA MET A 179 11.39 -8.31 -11.33
C MET A 179 9.97 -8.14 -10.78
N MET A 180 9.81 -7.50 -9.61
CA MET A 180 8.50 -7.23 -9.02
C MET A 180 7.67 -6.31 -9.90
N MET A 181 8.26 -5.24 -10.42
CA MET A 181 7.56 -4.31 -11.30
C MET A 181 7.23 -4.94 -12.67
N ALA A 182 8.10 -5.77 -13.22
CA ALA A 182 7.82 -6.51 -14.44
C ALA A 182 6.59 -7.44 -14.30
N GLN A 183 6.43 -8.11 -13.15
CA GLN A 183 5.24 -8.92 -12.88
C GLN A 183 3.99 -8.03 -12.71
N THR A 184 4.11 -6.89 -12.04
CA THR A 184 3.02 -5.90 -11.93
C THR A 184 2.56 -5.41 -13.31
N CYS A 185 3.50 -5.02 -14.17
CA CYS A 185 3.22 -4.59 -15.54
C CYS A 185 2.59 -5.71 -16.38
N ARG A 186 3.07 -6.95 -16.23
CA ARG A 186 2.50 -8.12 -16.92
C ARG A 186 1.03 -8.34 -16.56
N GLU A 187 0.67 -8.19 -15.29
CA GLU A 187 -0.74 -8.30 -14.88
C GLU A 187 -1.55 -7.10 -15.34
N PHE A 188 -0.97 -5.89 -15.30
CA PHE A 188 -1.61 -4.67 -15.82
C PHE A 188 -1.99 -4.79 -17.30
N GLU A 189 -1.10 -5.31 -18.17
CA GLU A 189 -1.34 -5.44 -19.62
C GLU A 189 -2.44 -6.47 -19.98
N LYS A 190 -2.87 -7.30 -19.03
CA LYS A 190 -4.03 -8.20 -19.23
C LYS A 190 -5.37 -7.47 -19.04
N LEU A 191 -5.36 -6.29 -18.44
CA LEU A 191 -6.58 -5.55 -18.12
C LEU A 191 -7.04 -4.70 -19.33
N PRO A 192 -8.33 -4.73 -19.70
CA PRO A 192 -8.87 -3.99 -20.85
C PRO A 192 -9.05 -2.50 -20.53
N ILE A 193 -7.97 -1.84 -20.12
CA ILE A 193 -8.00 -0.43 -19.78
C ILE A 193 -7.84 0.39 -21.05
N ILE A 194 -8.83 1.25 -21.33
CA ILE A 194 -8.80 2.15 -22.49
C ILE A 194 -8.45 3.58 -22.08
N LYS A 195 -9.09 4.07 -21.00
CA LYS A 195 -8.88 5.45 -20.54
C LYS A 195 -7.62 5.55 -19.69
N TYR A 196 -6.83 6.58 -19.95
CA TYR A 196 -5.60 6.89 -19.21
C TYR A 196 -4.52 5.81 -19.28
N THR A 197 -4.57 4.90 -20.26
CA THR A 197 -3.62 3.79 -20.39
C THR A 197 -2.18 4.30 -20.48
N ASP A 198 -1.94 5.34 -21.30
CA ASP A 198 -0.59 5.91 -21.48
C ASP A 198 -0.06 6.54 -20.18
N ILE A 199 -0.93 7.19 -19.41
CA ILE A 199 -0.55 7.75 -18.09
C ILE A 199 -0.20 6.61 -17.11
N LEU A 200 -1.03 5.57 -17.05
CA LEU A 200 -0.80 4.44 -16.17
C LEU A 200 0.47 3.66 -16.58
N ARG A 201 0.71 3.46 -17.87
CA ARG A 201 1.95 2.89 -18.36
C ARG A 201 3.15 3.75 -17.99
N ASN A 202 3.08 5.05 -18.19
CA ASN A 202 4.17 5.95 -17.80
C ASN A 202 4.48 5.86 -16.31
N ILE A 203 3.48 5.76 -15.44
CA ILE A 203 3.68 5.55 -14.01
C ILE A 203 4.40 4.23 -13.75
N LEU A 204 3.87 3.11 -14.28
CA LEU A 204 4.38 1.77 -13.99
C LEU A 204 5.76 1.48 -14.60
N TYR A 205 6.04 2.02 -15.80
CA TYR A 205 7.28 1.71 -16.52
C TYR A 205 8.40 2.73 -16.27
N SER A 206 8.06 3.95 -15.86
CA SER A 206 9.04 5.04 -15.69
C SER A 206 8.89 5.77 -14.36
N GLY A 207 7.68 6.16 -13.97
CA GLY A 207 7.44 7.04 -12.84
C GLY A 207 7.81 6.46 -11.47
N VAL A 208 7.82 5.14 -11.35
CA VAL A 208 8.23 4.45 -10.10
C VAL A 208 9.75 4.41 -9.91
N TRP A 209 10.53 4.86 -10.90
CA TRP A 209 11.99 4.88 -10.90
C TRP A 209 12.59 6.29 -10.76
N CYS A 210 11.74 7.31 -10.56
CA CYS A 210 12.14 8.72 -10.40
C CYS A 210 12.16 9.15 -8.91
#